data_48dedc0de1f2d5b3d760389576c18fb4
#
_entry.id   48dedc0de1f2d5b3d760389576c18fb4
#
_cell.length_a   1.000
_cell.length_b   1.000
_cell.length_c   1.000
_cell.angle_alpha   90.00
_cell.angle_beta   90.00
_cell.angle_gamma   90.00
#
_symmetry.space_group_name_H-M   'P 1'
#
loop_
_entity.id
_entity.type
_entity.pdbx_description
1 polymer ?
#
loop_
_entity_poly.entity_id
_entity_poly.type
_entity_poly.pdbx_seq_one_letter_code
_entity_poly.pdbx_strand_id
1 'polypeptide(L)'
;LQHTEYLAQVEVRFHDMVAAISALSARRKELAAAQERLYKSLVTLSGSSLSRSVSTCFAALSEMKKRAAEASMALADHEANVLGLVVYEYERLVGSVRKAFGARQDVWQAWQRADDELARTRAKHAKHLDGHADVHMQTLSEAEMASAALWTRFDEVSRLCKSEFDRFERETVVD
;
A
#
# COMPACT_ATOMS: atom_id res chain seq x y z
N LEU A 1 13.53 -11.55 -7.20
CA LEU A 1 12.23 -12.24 -7.34
C LEU A 1 11.54 -12.47 -5.99
N GLN A 2 12.20 -13.07 -4.99
CA GLN A 2 11.58 -13.37 -3.67
C GLN A 2 11.07 -12.11 -2.95
N HIS A 3 11.82 -11.01 -2.94
CA HIS A 3 11.41 -9.76 -2.26
C HIS A 3 10.19 -9.10 -2.94
N THR A 4 10.08 -9.15 -4.27
CA THR A 4 8.96 -8.56 -4.99
C THR A 4 7.66 -9.34 -4.74
N GLU A 5 7.74 -10.65 -4.65
CA GLU A 5 6.61 -11.52 -4.32
C GLU A 5 6.17 -11.34 -2.86
N TYR A 6 7.13 -11.27 -1.94
CA TYR A 6 6.86 -10.96 -0.53
C TYR A 6 6.15 -9.61 -0.37
N LEU A 7 6.66 -8.54 -1.01
CA LEU A 7 6.05 -7.21 -0.96
C LEU A 7 4.63 -7.20 -1.56
N ALA A 8 4.38 -7.96 -2.63
CA ALA A 8 3.05 -8.09 -3.19
C ALA A 8 2.07 -8.76 -2.21
N GLN A 9 2.51 -9.81 -1.49
CA GLN A 9 1.69 -10.45 -0.47
C GLN A 9 1.40 -9.53 0.72
N VAL A 10 2.39 -8.75 1.15
CA VAL A 10 2.24 -7.77 2.24
C VAL A 10 1.27 -6.67 1.83
N GLU A 11 1.37 -6.14 0.60
CA GLU A 11 0.45 -5.14 0.05
C GLU A 11 -1.01 -5.65 0.07
N VAL A 12 -1.26 -6.87 -0.37
CA VAL A 12 -2.59 -7.50 -0.32
C VAL A 12 -3.11 -7.58 1.11
N ARG A 13 -2.28 -7.98 2.08
CA ARG A 13 -2.69 -8.06 3.49
C ARG A 13 -3.04 -6.70 4.08
N PHE A 14 -2.29 -5.64 3.75
CA PHE A 14 -2.64 -4.29 4.16
C PHE A 14 -3.94 -3.82 3.52
N HIS A 15 -4.15 -4.11 2.24
CA HIS A 15 -5.41 -3.81 1.54
C HIS A 15 -6.62 -4.49 2.22
N ASP A 16 -6.51 -5.78 2.52
CA ASP A 16 -7.56 -6.54 3.23
C ASP A 16 -7.81 -5.96 4.63
N MET A 17 -6.76 -5.53 5.33
CA MET A 17 -6.88 -4.89 6.65
C MET A 17 -7.61 -3.54 6.56
N VAL A 18 -7.30 -2.69 5.58
CA VAL A 18 -8.01 -1.42 5.34
C VAL A 18 -9.50 -1.67 5.09
N ALA A 19 -9.82 -2.67 4.25
CA ALA A 19 -11.20 -3.06 3.97
C ALA A 19 -11.92 -3.56 5.24
N ALA A 20 -11.26 -4.39 6.05
CA ALA A 20 -11.81 -4.90 7.30
C ALA A 20 -12.07 -3.79 8.34
N ILE A 21 -11.15 -2.84 8.51
CA ILE A 21 -11.31 -1.68 9.41
C ILE A 21 -12.49 -0.82 8.94
N SER A 22 -12.60 -0.55 7.65
CA SER A 22 -13.70 0.23 7.08
C SER A 22 -15.05 -0.46 7.32
N ALA A 23 -15.13 -1.77 7.09
CA ALA A 23 -16.34 -2.54 7.36
C ALA A 23 -16.69 -2.54 8.86
N LEU A 24 -15.71 -2.71 9.74
CA LEU A 24 -15.91 -2.69 11.19
C LEU A 24 -16.45 -1.32 11.65
N SER A 25 -15.84 -0.22 11.21
CA SER A 25 -16.30 1.14 11.51
C SER A 25 -17.75 1.37 11.04
N ALA A 26 -18.11 0.92 9.82
CA ALA A 26 -19.46 1.01 9.29
C ALA A 26 -20.46 0.25 10.18
N ARG A 27 -20.16 -0.99 10.59
CA ARG A 27 -21.03 -1.79 11.46
C ARG A 27 -21.19 -1.18 12.87
N ARG A 28 -20.13 -0.56 13.39
CA ARG A 28 -20.24 0.19 14.68
C ARG A 28 -21.16 1.39 14.57
N LYS A 29 -21.14 2.12 13.46
CA LYS A 29 -22.06 3.24 13.19
C LYS A 29 -23.52 2.78 13.09
N GLU A 30 -23.75 1.64 12.43
CA GLU A 30 -25.07 1.01 12.37
C GLU A 30 -25.57 0.60 13.78
N LEU A 31 -24.67 0.01 14.60
CA LEU A 31 -24.98 -0.34 15.99
C LEU A 31 -25.28 0.89 16.82
N ALA A 32 -24.50 1.95 16.72
CA ALA A 32 -24.74 3.21 17.43
C ALA A 32 -26.13 3.78 17.07
N ALA A 33 -26.48 3.80 15.79
CA ALA A 33 -27.80 4.24 15.34
C ALA A 33 -28.95 3.37 15.88
N ALA A 34 -28.75 2.06 15.98
CA ALA A 34 -29.74 1.15 16.58
C ALA A 34 -29.89 1.39 18.09
N GLN A 35 -28.78 1.60 18.80
CA GLN A 35 -28.79 1.94 20.24
C GLN A 35 -29.45 3.28 20.49
N GLU A 36 -29.25 4.28 19.63
CA GLU A 36 -29.91 5.57 19.71
C GLU A 36 -31.44 5.48 19.52
N ARG A 37 -31.89 4.65 18.56
CA ARG A 37 -33.35 4.40 18.40
C ARG A 37 -33.94 3.74 19.63
N LEU A 38 -33.25 2.75 20.20
CA LEU A 38 -33.70 2.11 21.46
C LEU A 38 -33.72 3.10 22.64
N TYR A 39 -32.70 3.93 22.78
CA TYR A 39 -32.66 5.02 23.76
C TYR A 39 -33.90 5.88 23.65
N LYS A 40 -34.22 6.41 22.46
CA LYS A 40 -35.39 7.29 22.25
C LYS A 40 -36.73 6.60 22.66
N SER A 41 -36.87 5.31 22.29
CA SER A 41 -38.06 4.53 22.70
C SER A 41 -38.15 4.34 24.21
N LEU A 42 -37.04 4.10 24.90
CA LEU A 42 -36.98 3.96 26.35
C LEU A 42 -37.30 5.26 27.06
N VAL A 43 -36.84 6.41 26.56
CA VAL A 43 -37.19 7.75 27.08
C VAL A 43 -38.69 7.95 26.96
N THR A 44 -39.32 7.67 25.83
CA THR A 44 -40.76 7.79 25.64
C THR A 44 -41.55 6.93 26.61
N LEU A 45 -41.12 5.65 26.81
CA LEU A 45 -41.76 4.76 27.77
C LEU A 45 -41.60 5.20 29.22
N SER A 46 -40.46 5.74 29.60
CA SER A 46 -40.24 6.25 30.96
C SER A 46 -41.13 7.41 31.32
N GLY A 47 -41.58 8.21 30.33
CA GLY A 47 -42.53 9.32 30.51
C GLY A 47 -44.00 8.92 30.42
N SER A 48 -44.34 7.66 30.18
CA SER A 48 -45.71 7.18 30.07
C SER A 48 -46.31 6.88 31.45
N SER A 49 -47.65 6.66 31.51
CA SER A 49 -48.41 6.40 32.74
C SER A 49 -48.12 5.00 33.37
N LEU A 50 -46.81 4.68 33.54
CA LEU A 50 -46.37 3.45 34.19
C LEU A 50 -46.16 3.64 35.70
N SER A 51 -46.03 2.51 36.45
CA SER A 51 -45.65 2.60 37.85
C SER A 51 -44.29 3.27 38.00
N ARG A 52 -44.09 4.00 39.08
CA ARG A 52 -42.85 4.76 39.35
C ARG A 52 -41.59 3.89 39.26
N SER A 53 -41.64 2.67 39.75
CA SER A 53 -40.53 1.70 39.68
C SER A 53 -40.16 1.36 38.24
N VAL A 54 -41.13 1.06 37.39
CA VAL A 54 -40.93 0.71 35.98
C VAL A 54 -40.40 1.92 35.19
N SER A 55 -40.96 3.12 35.45
CA SER A 55 -40.49 4.36 34.81
C SER A 55 -39.04 4.64 35.13
N THR A 56 -38.63 4.46 36.41
CA THR A 56 -37.22 4.62 36.84
C THR A 56 -36.29 3.62 36.17
N CYS A 57 -36.70 2.36 36.02
CA CYS A 57 -35.92 1.34 35.30
C CYS A 57 -35.72 1.72 33.84
N PHE A 58 -36.76 2.17 33.13
CA PHE A 58 -36.61 2.60 31.72
C PHE A 58 -35.76 3.86 31.60
N ALA A 59 -35.82 4.79 32.51
CA ALA A 59 -34.95 5.95 32.53
C ALA A 59 -33.46 5.56 32.70
N ALA A 60 -33.15 4.65 33.64
CA ALA A 60 -31.80 4.16 33.85
C ALA A 60 -31.28 3.39 32.61
N LEU A 61 -32.12 2.53 32.02
CA LEU A 61 -31.75 1.78 30.81
C LEU A 61 -31.55 2.69 29.59
N SER A 62 -32.37 3.76 29.47
CA SER A 62 -32.20 4.75 28.41
C SER A 62 -30.84 5.44 28.49
N GLU A 63 -30.42 5.85 29.68
CA GLU A 63 -29.10 6.50 29.87
C GLU A 63 -27.93 5.55 29.53
N MET A 64 -28.04 4.26 29.90
CA MET A 64 -27.07 3.26 29.51
C MET A 64 -26.97 3.13 27.98
N LYS A 65 -28.10 3.08 27.27
CA LYS A 65 -28.16 2.96 25.81
C LYS A 65 -27.62 4.20 25.08
N LYS A 66 -27.87 5.37 25.63
CA LYS A 66 -27.29 6.64 25.15
C LYS A 66 -25.76 6.60 25.19
N ARG A 67 -25.20 6.29 26.36
CA ARG A 67 -23.73 6.16 26.52
C ARG A 67 -23.12 5.09 25.63
N ALA A 68 -23.81 3.95 25.44
CA ALA A 68 -23.37 2.89 24.56
C ALA A 68 -23.36 3.35 23.09
N ALA A 69 -24.35 4.13 22.64
CA ALA A 69 -24.38 4.71 21.29
C ALA A 69 -23.23 5.70 21.08
N GLU A 70 -23.02 6.61 22.04
CA GLU A 70 -21.94 7.59 22.00
C GLU A 70 -20.55 6.90 21.95
N ALA A 71 -20.32 5.88 22.80
CA ALA A 71 -19.08 5.12 22.80
C ALA A 71 -18.84 4.34 21.49
N SER A 72 -19.90 3.74 20.93
CA SER A 72 -19.82 3.01 19.66
C SER A 72 -19.47 3.95 18.50
N MET A 73 -20.04 5.15 18.48
CA MET A 73 -19.74 6.16 17.47
C MET A 73 -18.29 6.66 17.59
N ALA A 74 -17.87 7.04 18.80
CA ALA A 74 -16.51 7.50 19.06
C ALA A 74 -15.45 6.45 18.67
N LEU A 75 -15.72 5.17 18.97
CA LEU A 75 -14.83 4.08 18.61
C LEU A 75 -14.78 3.88 17.09
N ALA A 76 -15.93 3.95 16.40
CA ALA A 76 -15.98 3.84 14.95
C ALA A 76 -15.16 4.94 14.24
N ASP A 77 -15.27 6.17 14.76
CA ASP A 77 -14.52 7.31 14.21
C ASP A 77 -13.02 7.20 14.51
N HIS A 78 -12.65 6.70 15.69
CA HIS A 78 -11.24 6.46 16.03
C HIS A 78 -10.64 5.34 15.15
N GLU A 79 -11.34 4.23 14.97
CA GLU A 79 -10.90 3.14 14.09
C GLU A 79 -10.69 3.62 12.64
N ALA A 80 -11.62 4.41 12.11
CA ALA A 80 -11.50 4.92 10.74
C ALA A 80 -10.39 5.95 10.58
N ASN A 81 -10.32 6.94 11.50
CA ASN A 81 -9.47 8.12 11.34
C ASN A 81 -8.05 7.96 11.90
N VAL A 82 -7.82 7.00 12.78
CA VAL A 82 -6.49 6.74 13.34
C VAL A 82 -5.95 5.43 12.77
N LEU A 83 -6.56 4.30 13.13
CA LEU A 83 -6.05 3.00 12.69
C LEU A 83 -6.14 2.82 11.18
N GLY A 84 -7.27 3.19 10.57
CA GLY A 84 -7.49 3.09 9.12
C GLY A 84 -6.50 3.92 8.31
N LEU A 85 -6.21 5.16 8.75
CA LEU A 85 -5.22 6.01 8.08
C LEU A 85 -3.81 5.47 8.20
N VAL A 86 -3.40 4.99 9.38
CA VAL A 86 -2.07 4.41 9.58
C VAL A 86 -1.87 3.20 8.66
N VAL A 87 -2.82 2.26 8.65
CA VAL A 87 -2.73 1.06 7.80
C VAL A 87 -2.72 1.43 6.31
N TYR A 88 -3.51 2.41 5.90
CA TYR A 88 -3.54 2.91 4.53
C TYR A 88 -2.20 3.53 4.10
N GLU A 89 -1.54 4.29 4.98
CA GLU A 89 -0.21 4.85 4.68
C GLU A 89 0.84 3.74 4.53
N TYR A 90 0.78 2.67 5.34
CA TYR A 90 1.64 1.51 5.16
C TYR A 90 1.36 0.76 3.84
N GLU A 91 0.09 0.59 3.46
CA GLU A 91 -0.27 0.03 2.14
C GLU A 91 0.38 0.83 1.00
N ARG A 92 0.23 2.16 1.03
CA ARG A 92 0.85 3.06 0.04
C ARG A 92 2.37 2.94 0.00
N LEU A 93 3.00 2.87 1.16
CA LEU A 93 4.45 2.78 1.29
C LEU A 93 4.96 1.47 0.69
N VAL A 94 4.37 0.33 1.05
CA VAL A 94 4.70 -0.99 0.47
C VAL A 94 4.49 -1.00 -1.04
N GLY A 95 3.37 -0.47 -1.54
CA GLY A 95 3.09 -0.33 -2.96
C GLY A 95 4.13 0.51 -3.70
N SER A 96 4.62 1.58 -3.07
CA SER A 96 5.68 2.44 -3.61
C SER A 96 7.02 1.71 -3.73
N VAL A 97 7.41 0.99 -2.67
CA VAL A 97 8.63 0.17 -2.67
C VAL A 97 8.54 -0.92 -3.75
N ARG A 98 7.41 -1.62 -3.86
CA ARG A 98 7.21 -2.64 -4.90
C ARG A 98 7.34 -2.07 -6.32
N LYS A 99 6.79 -0.88 -6.57
CA LYS A 99 6.93 -0.17 -7.86
C LYS A 99 8.39 0.17 -8.17
N ALA A 100 9.16 0.62 -7.18
CA ALA A 100 10.57 0.91 -7.34
C ALA A 100 11.38 -0.35 -7.72
N PHE A 101 11.10 -1.49 -7.09
CA PHE A 101 11.71 -2.78 -7.48
C PHE A 101 11.31 -3.22 -8.90
N GLY A 102 10.05 -2.99 -9.31
CA GLY A 102 9.59 -3.23 -10.68
C GLY A 102 10.36 -2.38 -11.70
N ALA A 103 10.47 -1.09 -11.45
CA ALA A 103 11.22 -0.17 -12.31
C ALA A 103 12.71 -0.56 -12.42
N ARG A 104 13.33 -1.00 -11.32
CA ARG A 104 14.69 -1.55 -11.35
C ARG A 104 14.81 -2.79 -12.25
N GLN A 105 13.83 -3.67 -12.20
CA GLN A 105 13.81 -4.88 -13.04
C GLN A 105 13.64 -4.54 -14.52
N ASP A 106 12.82 -3.53 -14.85
CA ASP A 106 12.63 -3.07 -16.23
C ASP A 106 13.92 -2.50 -16.80
N VAL A 107 14.66 -1.70 -16.03
CA VAL A 107 15.97 -1.16 -16.45
C VAL A 107 17.00 -2.28 -16.60
N TRP A 108 17.00 -3.29 -15.72
CA TRP A 108 17.84 -4.48 -15.86
C TRP A 108 17.58 -5.23 -17.16
N GLN A 109 16.31 -5.47 -17.48
CA GLN A 109 15.93 -6.15 -18.73
C GLN A 109 16.30 -5.31 -19.96
N ALA A 110 16.17 -3.99 -19.89
CA ALA A 110 16.58 -3.09 -20.96
C ALA A 110 18.10 -3.17 -21.18
N TRP A 111 18.88 -3.16 -20.11
CA TRP A 111 20.33 -3.35 -20.20
C TRP A 111 20.70 -4.70 -20.78
N GLN A 112 20.10 -5.81 -20.32
CA GLN A 112 20.38 -7.14 -20.88
C GLN A 112 20.13 -7.20 -22.41
N ARG A 113 19.03 -6.60 -22.89
CA ARG A 113 18.74 -6.54 -24.33
C ARG A 113 19.80 -5.74 -25.09
N ALA A 114 20.25 -4.62 -24.54
CA ALA A 114 21.29 -3.80 -25.16
C ALA A 114 22.65 -4.50 -25.16
N ASP A 115 22.99 -5.23 -24.11
CA ASP A 115 24.22 -6.02 -24.02
C ASP A 115 24.23 -7.20 -25.01
N ASP A 116 23.09 -7.89 -25.13
CA ASP A 116 22.90 -8.94 -26.16
C ASP A 116 23.04 -8.38 -27.58
N GLU A 117 22.51 -7.18 -27.85
CA GLU A 117 22.64 -6.53 -29.17
C GLU A 117 24.08 -6.09 -29.43
N LEU A 118 24.77 -5.57 -28.41
CA LEU A 118 26.19 -5.25 -28.48
C LEU A 118 27.01 -6.51 -28.82
N ALA A 119 26.74 -7.63 -28.14
CA ALA A 119 27.41 -8.90 -28.42
C ALA A 119 27.21 -9.38 -29.89
N ARG A 120 25.96 -9.24 -30.38
CA ARG A 120 25.64 -9.57 -31.80
C ARG A 120 26.35 -8.63 -32.75
N THR A 121 26.40 -7.33 -32.47
CA THR A 121 27.08 -6.34 -33.30
C THR A 121 28.59 -6.58 -33.34
N ARG A 122 29.21 -6.91 -32.20
CA ARG A 122 30.62 -7.31 -32.14
C ARG A 122 30.91 -8.56 -32.96
N ALA A 123 30.03 -9.57 -32.89
CA ALA A 123 30.17 -10.81 -33.66
C ALA A 123 30.02 -10.58 -35.17
N LYS A 124 29.13 -9.66 -35.58
CA LYS A 124 29.00 -9.25 -37.00
C LYS A 124 30.25 -8.51 -37.47
N HIS A 125 30.72 -7.56 -36.70
CA HIS A 125 31.94 -6.78 -37.00
C HIS A 125 33.17 -7.71 -37.16
N ALA A 126 33.32 -8.69 -36.28
CA ALA A 126 34.43 -9.66 -36.37
C ALA A 126 34.39 -10.54 -37.63
N LYS A 127 33.21 -10.75 -38.24
CA LYS A 127 33.02 -11.56 -39.43
C LYS A 127 33.15 -10.77 -40.75
N HIS A 128 32.92 -9.46 -40.73
CA HIS A 128 32.89 -8.62 -41.92
C HIS A 128 34.01 -7.57 -41.89
N LEU A 129 35.25 -8.01 -42.01
CA LEU A 129 36.44 -7.14 -42.07
C LEU A 129 36.64 -6.44 -43.43
N ASP A 130 35.79 -6.72 -44.45
CA ASP A 130 35.97 -6.25 -45.82
C ASP A 130 34.93 -5.21 -46.22
N GLY A 131 35.35 -3.98 -46.41
CA GLY A 131 34.76 -2.99 -47.34
C GLY A 131 33.88 -1.88 -46.77
N HIS A 132 33.39 -1.94 -45.52
CA HIS A 132 32.56 -0.88 -44.92
C HIS A 132 32.92 -0.62 -43.44
N ALA A 133 34.22 -0.55 -43.15
CA ALA A 133 34.76 -0.43 -41.79
C ALA A 133 34.20 0.74 -40.99
N ASP A 134 33.98 1.92 -41.62
CA ASP A 134 33.52 3.13 -40.92
C ASP A 134 32.09 3.03 -40.42
N VAL A 135 31.15 2.47 -41.23
CA VAL A 135 29.75 2.30 -40.85
C VAL A 135 29.61 1.25 -39.74
N HIS A 136 30.37 0.19 -39.82
CA HIS A 136 30.39 -0.86 -38.79
C HIS A 136 31.00 -0.37 -37.47
N MET A 137 32.00 0.51 -37.53
CA MET A 137 32.63 1.08 -36.37
C MET A 137 31.70 2.08 -35.65
N GLN A 138 30.92 2.83 -36.42
CA GLN A 138 29.89 3.75 -35.84
C GLN A 138 28.77 2.96 -35.14
N THR A 139 28.22 1.91 -35.78
CA THR A 139 27.17 1.07 -35.19
C THR A 139 27.65 0.34 -33.93
N LEU A 140 28.91 -0.07 -33.88
CA LEU A 140 29.50 -0.70 -32.70
C LEU A 140 29.64 0.32 -31.57
N SER A 141 30.14 1.52 -31.86
CA SER A 141 30.26 2.62 -30.88
C SER A 141 28.91 3.02 -30.29
N GLU A 142 27.86 3.13 -31.13
CA GLU A 142 26.51 3.44 -30.69
C GLU A 142 25.96 2.34 -29.76
N ALA A 143 26.17 1.06 -30.08
CA ALA A 143 25.74 -0.06 -29.23
C ALA A 143 26.52 -0.10 -27.89
N GLU A 144 27.81 0.22 -27.90
CA GLU A 144 28.63 0.33 -26.68
C GLU A 144 28.15 1.45 -25.77
N MET A 145 27.90 2.63 -26.35
CA MET A 145 27.36 3.77 -25.59
C MET A 145 25.97 3.46 -25.00
N ALA A 146 25.10 2.81 -25.78
CA ALA A 146 23.75 2.43 -25.31
C ALA A 146 23.81 1.43 -24.16
N SER A 147 24.63 0.36 -24.27
CA SER A 147 24.81 -0.59 -23.18
C SER A 147 25.39 0.04 -21.93
N ALA A 148 26.43 0.88 -22.07
CA ALA A 148 27.07 1.59 -20.97
C ALA A 148 26.11 2.56 -20.26
N ALA A 149 25.30 3.32 -21.02
CA ALA A 149 24.32 4.24 -20.47
C ALA A 149 23.23 3.50 -19.67
N LEU A 150 22.73 2.38 -20.18
CA LEU A 150 21.72 1.55 -19.47
C LEU A 150 22.30 0.88 -18.23
N TRP A 151 23.56 0.45 -18.27
CA TRP A 151 24.25 -0.06 -17.08
C TRP A 151 24.39 1.01 -15.99
N THR A 152 24.81 2.22 -16.34
CA THR A 152 24.92 3.34 -15.41
C THR A 152 23.56 3.64 -14.76
N ARG A 153 22.51 3.68 -15.58
CA ARG A 153 21.13 3.88 -15.10
C ARG A 153 20.67 2.74 -14.17
N PHE A 154 21.01 1.49 -14.47
CA PHE A 154 20.68 0.36 -13.61
C PHE A 154 21.40 0.46 -12.25
N ASP A 155 22.66 0.84 -12.24
CA ASP A 155 23.43 1.02 -11.01
C ASP A 155 22.85 2.15 -10.14
N GLU A 156 22.50 3.29 -10.75
CA GLU A 156 21.83 4.41 -10.06
C GLU A 156 20.49 3.99 -9.44
N VAL A 157 19.61 3.37 -10.23
CA VAL A 157 18.30 2.89 -9.75
C VAL A 157 18.48 1.83 -8.67
N SER A 158 19.48 0.95 -8.80
CA SER A 158 19.76 -0.08 -7.79
C SER A 158 20.21 0.52 -6.46
N ARG A 159 21.05 1.57 -6.49
CA ARG A 159 21.48 2.29 -5.27
C ARG A 159 20.32 3.03 -4.61
N LEU A 160 19.48 3.68 -5.40
CA LEU A 160 18.27 4.34 -4.89
C LEU A 160 17.30 3.34 -4.27
N CYS A 161 16.99 2.23 -4.95
CA CYS A 161 16.12 1.18 -4.41
C CYS A 161 16.66 0.62 -3.09
N LYS A 162 17.97 0.40 -2.99
CA LYS A 162 18.58 -0.07 -1.75
C LYS A 162 18.44 0.94 -0.63
N SER A 163 18.75 2.22 -0.89
CA SER A 163 18.65 3.29 0.09
C SER A 163 17.23 3.48 0.61
N GLU A 164 16.22 3.44 -0.28
CA GLU A 164 14.81 3.55 0.10
C GLU A 164 14.31 2.31 0.84
N PHE A 165 14.79 1.12 0.48
CA PHE A 165 14.46 -0.10 1.20
C PHE A 165 15.05 -0.12 2.62
N ASP A 166 16.32 0.26 2.77
CA ASP A 166 16.99 0.39 4.07
C ASP A 166 16.29 1.45 4.96
N ARG A 167 15.74 2.49 4.33
CA ARG A 167 14.92 3.49 5.02
C ARG A 167 13.57 2.91 5.45
N PHE A 168 12.89 2.20 4.56
CA PHE A 168 11.64 1.51 4.84
C PHE A 168 11.79 0.53 6.01
N GLU A 169 12.83 -0.31 6.01
CA GLU A 169 13.09 -1.24 7.11
C GLU A 169 13.28 -0.52 8.45
N ARG A 170 14.03 0.58 8.48
CA ARG A 170 14.23 1.38 9.70
C ARG A 170 12.98 2.07 10.22
N GLU A 171 12.07 2.46 9.33
CA GLU A 171 10.82 3.14 9.69
C GLU A 171 9.70 2.15 10.06
N THR A 172 9.78 0.90 9.59
CA THR A 172 8.73 -0.11 9.79
C THR A 172 9.08 -1.21 10.79
N VAL A 173 10.37 -1.48 10.99
CA VAL A 173 10.87 -2.42 12.00
C VAL A 173 11.35 -1.61 13.18
N VAL A 174 10.43 -1.29 14.08
CA VAL A 174 10.80 -0.80 15.42
C VAL A 174 11.12 -2.04 16.25
N ASP A 175 12.36 -2.13 16.72
CA ASP A 175 12.83 -3.14 17.69
C ASP A 175 12.02 -3.12 19.01
#